data_8ec10f79498fd85576c43483ff81e466
#
_entry.id   8ec10f79498fd85576c43483ff81e466
#
_cell.length_a   1.000
_cell.length_b   1.000
_cell.length_c   1.000
_cell.angle_alpha   90.00
_cell.angle_beta   90.00
_cell.angle_gamma   90.00
#
_symmetry.space_group_name_H-M   'P 1'
#
loop_
_entity.id
_entity.type
_entity.pdbx_description
1 polymer ?
#
loop_
_entity_poly.entity_id
_entity_poly.type
_entity_poly.pdbx_seq_one_letter_code
_entity_poly.pdbx_strand_id
1 'polypeptide(L)'
;MSDHIQFKVEALDIKAMRYYTPGDYEVDKDEALLRVTVTTMPYVSEMAVALHEIVEATLCRVAGITEKEVFDFDQMWNEEQGHLYGEEPGADLRAPYRDQHLKAEEIERLFVEAAGMDWQEHCQNVEGSM
;
A
#
# COMPACT_ATOMS: atom_id res chain seq x y z
N MET A 1 -0.59 29.43 3.67
CA MET A 1 -0.20 28.01 3.69
C MET A 1 -0.74 27.31 2.47
N SER A 2 0.10 26.55 1.82
CA SER A 2 -0.33 25.80 0.64
C SER A 2 -1.14 24.57 1.07
N ASP A 3 -2.26 24.34 0.38
CA ASP A 3 -3.03 23.10 0.55
C ASP A 3 -2.53 22.00 -0.40
N HIS A 4 -1.46 22.30 -1.14
CA HIS A 4 -0.91 21.35 -2.09
C HIS A 4 -0.02 20.32 -1.37
N ILE A 5 -0.14 19.08 -1.81
CA ILE A 5 0.77 18.02 -1.43
C ILE A 5 1.53 17.58 -2.67
N GLN A 6 2.80 17.27 -2.48
CA GLN A 6 3.60 16.67 -3.54
C GLN A 6 3.55 15.15 -3.42
N PHE A 7 3.58 14.48 -4.54
CA PHE A 7 3.59 13.02 -4.59
C PHE A 7 4.90 12.55 -5.21
N LYS A 8 5.48 11.54 -4.62
CA LYS A 8 6.60 10.83 -5.22
C LYS A 8 6.26 9.34 -5.19
N VAL A 9 6.21 8.72 -6.36
CA VAL A 9 5.96 7.28 -6.49
C VAL A 9 7.18 6.67 -7.15
N GLU A 10 7.73 5.62 -6.55
CA GLU A 10 8.85 4.90 -7.13
C GLU A 10 8.73 3.40 -6.90
N ALA A 11 9.24 2.63 -7.87
CA ALA A 11 9.29 1.18 -7.76
C ALA A 11 10.71 0.78 -7.32
N LEU A 12 10.78 -0.11 -6.33
CA LEU A 12 12.04 -0.58 -5.76
C LEU A 12 12.04 -2.11 -5.72
N ASP A 13 13.23 -2.69 -5.74
CA ASP A 13 13.37 -4.11 -5.44
C ASP A 13 12.92 -4.36 -4.00
N ILE A 14 12.34 -5.55 -3.74
CA ILE A 14 11.85 -5.90 -2.40
C ILE A 14 12.92 -5.69 -1.32
N LYS A 15 14.18 -5.91 -1.63
CA LYS A 15 15.29 -5.73 -0.69
C LYS A 15 15.52 -4.28 -0.30
N ALA A 16 15.05 -3.33 -1.12
CA ALA A 16 15.17 -1.90 -0.86
C ALA A 16 13.95 -1.31 -0.13
N MET A 17 12.89 -2.08 0.03
CA MET A 17 11.73 -1.65 0.80
C MET A 17 12.08 -1.59 2.29
N ARG A 18 11.51 -0.65 3.04
CA ARG A 18 11.84 -0.51 4.47
C ARG A 18 11.32 -1.67 5.34
N TYR A 19 10.36 -2.46 4.82
CA TYR A 19 9.96 -3.73 5.42
C TYR A 19 9.35 -4.61 4.32
N TYR A 20 8.99 -5.83 4.67
CA TYR A 20 8.49 -6.80 3.69
C TYR A 20 7.03 -6.50 3.35
N THR A 21 6.83 -5.80 2.24
CA THR A 21 5.51 -5.37 1.76
C THR A 21 5.60 -5.04 0.28
N PRO A 22 4.52 -5.26 -0.49
CA PRO A 22 4.52 -4.86 -1.90
C PRO A 22 4.32 -3.36 -2.09
N GLY A 23 3.78 -2.67 -1.09
CA GLY A 23 3.54 -1.24 -1.15
C GLY A 23 3.63 -0.60 0.21
N ASP A 24 4.04 0.66 0.23
CA ASP A 24 4.27 1.41 1.45
C ASP A 24 4.08 2.90 1.19
N TYR A 25 3.68 3.64 2.20
CA TYR A 25 3.64 5.10 2.10
C TYR A 25 4.22 5.74 3.34
N GLU A 26 4.81 6.92 3.14
CA GLU A 26 5.35 7.76 4.19
C GLU A 26 4.96 9.20 3.91
N VAL A 27 4.59 9.93 4.95
CA VAL A 27 4.29 11.36 4.82
C VAL A 27 5.43 12.16 5.44
N ASP A 28 6.05 13.02 4.64
CA ASP A 28 6.99 14.01 5.14
C ASP A 28 6.21 15.31 5.37
N LYS A 29 5.93 15.59 6.63
CA LYS A 29 5.11 16.75 7.00
C LYS A 29 5.81 18.08 6.73
N ASP A 30 7.12 18.10 6.84
CA ASP A 30 7.91 19.31 6.64
C ASP A 30 7.93 19.73 5.17
N GLU A 31 7.93 18.75 4.27
CA GLU A 31 7.96 18.99 2.82
C GLU A 31 6.57 18.88 2.18
N ALA A 32 5.54 18.55 2.94
CA ALA A 32 4.20 18.27 2.43
C ALA A 32 4.26 17.22 1.29
N LEU A 33 5.05 16.17 1.53
CA LEU A 33 5.35 15.15 0.53
C LEU A 33 4.79 13.79 0.96
N LEU A 34 4.01 13.18 0.06
CA LEU A 34 3.61 11.79 0.20
C LEU A 34 4.53 10.94 -0.66
N ARG A 35 5.30 10.08 -0.03
CA ARG A 35 6.17 9.12 -0.72
C ARG A 35 5.46 7.77 -0.76
N VAL A 36 5.30 7.24 -1.96
CA VAL A 36 4.74 5.91 -2.16
C VAL A 36 5.82 5.06 -2.81
N THR A 37 6.10 3.92 -2.21
CA THR A 37 7.06 2.95 -2.75
C THR A 37 6.33 1.64 -3.02
N VAL A 38 6.61 1.05 -4.16
CA VAL A 38 6.04 -0.25 -4.54
C VAL A 38 7.16 -1.17 -5.02
N THR A 39 6.95 -2.47 -4.91
CA THR A 39 7.91 -3.41 -5.47
C THR A 39 7.86 -3.37 -6.99
N THR A 40 8.97 -3.72 -7.64
CA THR A 40 9.04 -3.75 -9.10
C THR A 40 8.14 -4.86 -9.66
N MET A 41 7.22 -4.48 -10.53
CA MET A 41 6.21 -5.34 -11.14
C MET A 41 5.92 -4.87 -12.56
N PRO A 42 5.13 -5.61 -13.35
CA PRO A 42 4.58 -5.04 -14.58
C PRO A 42 3.86 -3.71 -14.31
N TYR A 43 3.95 -2.79 -15.27
CA TYR A 43 3.54 -1.38 -15.07
C TYR A 43 2.15 -1.20 -14.45
N VAL A 44 1.14 -1.92 -14.96
CA VAL A 44 -0.23 -1.79 -14.45
C VAL A 44 -0.30 -2.17 -12.97
N SER A 45 0.42 -3.22 -12.58
CA SER A 45 0.44 -3.67 -11.18
C SER A 45 1.16 -2.67 -10.27
N GLU A 46 2.26 -2.06 -10.74
CA GLU A 46 2.93 -1.00 -9.98
C GLU A 46 1.98 0.17 -9.74
N MET A 47 1.28 0.61 -10.78
CA MET A 47 0.34 1.72 -10.67
C MET A 47 -0.84 1.38 -9.78
N ALA A 48 -1.35 0.15 -9.86
CA ALA A 48 -2.47 -0.30 -9.04
C ALA A 48 -2.11 -0.32 -7.55
N VAL A 49 -0.94 -0.84 -7.21
CA VAL A 49 -0.48 -0.87 -5.81
C VAL A 49 -0.19 0.56 -5.33
N ALA A 50 0.39 1.41 -6.18
CA ALA A 50 0.62 2.81 -5.82
C ALA A 50 -0.71 3.53 -5.53
N LEU A 51 -1.72 3.30 -6.35
CA LEU A 51 -3.06 3.88 -6.14
C LEU A 51 -3.66 3.39 -4.82
N HIS A 52 -3.53 2.10 -4.51
CA HIS A 52 -3.95 1.53 -3.23
C HIS A 52 -3.33 2.31 -2.06
N GLU A 53 -2.02 2.53 -2.11
CA GLU A 53 -1.30 3.22 -1.05
C GLU A 53 -1.75 4.68 -0.89
N ILE A 54 -1.97 5.38 -2.00
CA ILE A 54 -2.47 6.76 -1.99
C ILE A 54 -3.86 6.84 -1.36
N VAL A 55 -4.75 5.94 -1.75
CA VAL A 55 -6.12 5.89 -1.24
C VAL A 55 -6.12 5.54 0.24
N GLU A 56 -5.38 4.51 0.63
CA GLU A 56 -5.29 4.11 2.04
C GLU A 56 -4.74 5.23 2.91
N ALA A 57 -3.65 5.88 2.47
CA ALA A 57 -3.06 7.01 3.20
C ALA A 57 -4.07 8.15 3.39
N THR A 58 -4.83 8.47 2.34
CA THR A 58 -5.84 9.53 2.37
C THR A 58 -6.98 9.18 3.32
N LEU A 59 -7.51 7.96 3.20
CA LEU A 59 -8.64 7.52 4.04
C LEU A 59 -8.24 7.41 5.51
N CYS A 60 -7.02 6.96 5.79
CA CYS A 60 -6.49 6.90 7.16
C CYS A 60 -6.38 8.32 7.74
N ARG A 61 -5.87 9.26 6.97
CA ARG A 61 -5.77 10.65 7.40
C ARG A 61 -7.14 11.24 7.74
N VAL A 62 -8.13 11.01 6.89
CA VAL A 62 -9.51 11.49 7.11
C VAL A 62 -10.10 10.87 8.37
N ALA A 63 -9.79 9.62 8.65
CA ALA A 63 -10.30 8.90 9.83
C ALA A 63 -9.50 9.17 11.11
N GLY A 64 -8.41 9.94 11.03
CA GLY A 64 -7.56 10.22 12.19
C GLY A 64 -6.65 9.07 12.59
N ILE A 65 -6.44 8.11 11.69
CA ILE A 65 -5.52 6.98 11.91
C ILE A 65 -4.12 7.44 11.51
N THR A 66 -3.17 7.33 12.44
CA THR A 66 -1.81 7.82 12.22
C THR A 66 -0.98 6.81 11.42
N GLU A 67 0.01 7.34 10.72
CA GLU A 67 1.02 6.55 10.02
C GLU A 67 1.72 5.57 10.96
N LYS A 68 2.00 6.03 12.19
CA LYS A 68 2.66 5.20 13.20
C LYS A 68 1.78 4.00 13.60
N GLU A 69 0.47 4.22 13.77
CA GLU A 69 -0.46 3.12 14.09
C GLU A 69 -0.45 2.04 13.00
N VAL A 70 -0.46 2.48 11.74
CA VAL A 70 -0.42 1.56 10.60
C VAL A 70 0.90 0.80 10.57
N PHE A 71 2.01 1.52 10.66
CA PHE A 71 3.34 0.92 10.61
C PHE A 71 3.56 -0.06 11.76
N ASP A 72 3.21 0.33 12.99
CA ASP A 72 3.39 -0.52 14.17
C ASP A 72 2.58 -1.81 14.05
N PHE A 73 1.36 -1.72 13.54
CA PHE A 73 0.54 -2.91 13.32
C PHE A 73 1.16 -3.83 12.26
N ASP A 74 1.61 -3.26 11.15
CA ASP A 74 2.22 -4.03 10.05
C ASP A 74 3.47 -4.76 10.51
N GLN A 75 4.30 -4.10 11.34
CA GLN A 75 5.50 -4.72 11.90
C GLN A 75 5.15 -5.89 12.82
N MET A 76 4.20 -5.69 13.72
CA MET A 76 3.73 -6.74 14.63
C MET A 76 3.17 -7.93 13.84
N TRP A 77 2.35 -7.65 12.84
CA TRP A 77 1.73 -8.69 12.02
C TRP A 77 2.79 -9.50 11.26
N ASN A 78 3.78 -8.83 10.67
CA ASN A 78 4.86 -9.50 9.96
C ASN A 78 5.66 -10.41 10.89
N GLU A 79 5.91 -9.99 12.13
CA GLU A 79 6.60 -10.80 13.12
C GLU A 79 5.79 -12.04 13.50
N GLU A 80 4.47 -11.89 13.68
CA GLU A 80 3.60 -13.01 14.05
C GLU A 80 3.43 -14.01 12.91
N GLN A 81 3.22 -13.52 11.67
CA GLN A 81 2.82 -14.36 10.54
C GLN A 81 3.99 -14.95 9.77
N GLY A 82 5.19 -14.40 9.92
CA GLY A 82 6.36 -14.91 9.21
C GLY A 82 6.25 -14.86 7.69
N HIS A 83 5.63 -13.84 7.16
CA HIS A 83 5.46 -13.64 5.71
C HIS A 83 4.61 -14.73 5.05
N LEU A 84 3.47 -15.07 5.64
CA LEU A 84 2.54 -16.03 5.06
C LEU A 84 2.05 -15.54 3.70
N TYR A 85 2.09 -16.43 2.73
CA TYR A 85 1.79 -16.16 1.35
C TYR A 85 0.32 -15.80 1.15
N GLY A 86 0.07 -14.72 0.42
CA GLY A 86 -1.29 -14.29 0.06
C GLY A 86 -2.06 -13.57 1.16
N GLU A 87 -1.46 -13.39 2.33
CA GLU A 87 -2.11 -12.66 3.41
C GLU A 87 -1.53 -11.25 3.56
N GLU A 88 -2.37 -10.33 4.01
CA GLU A 88 -2.02 -8.91 4.17
C GLU A 88 -2.41 -8.42 5.55
N PRO A 89 -1.56 -7.60 6.20
CA PRO A 89 -1.87 -7.09 7.54
C PRO A 89 -3.15 -6.26 7.57
N GLY A 90 -3.41 -5.45 6.54
CA GLY A 90 -4.61 -4.60 6.47
C GLY A 90 -5.92 -5.36 6.43
N ALA A 91 -5.92 -6.63 6.05
CA ALA A 91 -7.11 -7.47 6.01
C ALA A 91 -7.40 -8.13 7.36
N ASP A 92 -6.46 -8.08 8.31
CA ASP A 92 -6.63 -8.67 9.64
C ASP A 92 -7.71 -7.91 10.41
N LEU A 93 -8.57 -8.65 11.12
CA LEU A 93 -9.67 -8.06 11.90
C LEU A 93 -9.17 -7.09 12.98
N ARG A 94 -7.92 -7.22 13.43
CA ARG A 94 -7.32 -6.38 14.46
C ARG A 94 -6.72 -5.09 13.90
N ALA A 95 -6.58 -4.98 12.56
CA ALA A 95 -5.94 -3.81 11.96
C ALA A 95 -6.75 -2.54 12.21
N PRO A 96 -6.14 -1.48 12.77
CA PRO A 96 -6.86 -0.24 13.03
C PRO A 96 -7.34 0.46 11.74
N TYR A 97 -6.74 0.11 10.61
CA TYR A 97 -7.03 0.69 9.30
C TYR A 97 -7.71 -0.30 8.35
N ARG A 98 -8.33 -1.36 8.86
CA ARG A 98 -8.92 -2.42 8.04
C ARG A 98 -9.95 -1.91 7.04
N ASP A 99 -10.87 -1.03 7.47
CA ASP A 99 -11.89 -0.48 6.57
C ASP A 99 -11.27 0.33 5.44
N GLN A 100 -10.26 1.12 5.75
CA GLN A 100 -9.53 1.94 4.78
C GLN A 100 -8.77 1.06 3.79
N HIS A 101 -8.14 0.00 4.28
CA HIS A 101 -7.44 -0.97 3.46
C HIS A 101 -8.39 -1.67 2.48
N LEU A 102 -9.54 -2.14 2.95
CA LEU A 102 -10.50 -2.84 2.10
C LEU A 102 -11.08 -1.94 1.01
N LYS A 103 -11.33 -0.67 1.33
CA LYS A 103 -11.78 0.31 0.33
C LYS A 103 -10.69 0.61 -0.70
N ALA A 104 -9.45 0.72 -0.25
CA ALA A 104 -8.32 0.90 -1.15
C ALA A 104 -8.18 -0.31 -2.09
N GLU A 105 -8.38 -1.52 -1.58
CA GLU A 105 -8.35 -2.73 -2.40
C GLU A 105 -9.45 -2.75 -3.46
N GLU A 106 -10.65 -2.31 -3.11
CA GLU A 106 -11.75 -2.20 -4.09
C GLU A 106 -11.38 -1.27 -5.25
N ILE A 107 -10.78 -0.13 -4.94
CA ILE A 107 -10.35 0.84 -5.94
C ILE A 107 -9.20 0.28 -6.78
N GLU A 108 -8.25 -0.38 -6.14
CA GLU A 108 -7.16 -1.07 -6.81
C GLU A 108 -7.70 -2.06 -7.85
N ARG A 109 -8.69 -2.86 -7.45
CA ARG A 109 -9.31 -3.86 -8.33
C ARG A 109 -10.02 -3.21 -9.51
N LEU A 110 -10.80 -2.15 -9.26
CA LEU A 110 -11.47 -1.42 -10.34
C LEU A 110 -10.47 -0.87 -11.35
N PHE A 111 -9.35 -0.36 -10.88
CA PHE A 111 -8.29 0.15 -11.74
C PHE A 111 -7.69 -0.96 -12.61
N VAL A 112 -7.35 -2.08 -12.00
CA VAL A 112 -6.76 -3.23 -12.70
C VAL A 112 -7.69 -3.73 -13.80
N GLU A 113 -8.98 -3.88 -13.49
CA GLU A 113 -9.99 -4.34 -14.45
C GLU A 113 -10.20 -3.32 -15.56
N ALA A 114 -10.23 -2.03 -15.23
CA ALA A 114 -10.33 -0.96 -16.22
C ALA A 114 -9.14 -0.94 -17.19
N ALA A 115 -7.97 -1.34 -16.70
CA ALA A 115 -6.76 -1.44 -17.52
C ALA A 115 -6.71 -2.71 -18.37
N GLY A 116 -7.70 -3.60 -18.22
CA GLY A 116 -7.77 -4.83 -19.00
C GLY A 116 -6.98 -5.99 -18.44
N MET A 117 -6.49 -5.88 -17.20
CA MET A 117 -5.76 -6.96 -16.54
C MET A 117 -6.71 -7.73 -15.64
N ASP A 118 -6.58 -9.06 -15.62
CA ASP A 118 -7.33 -9.90 -14.70
C ASP A 118 -6.83 -9.71 -13.27
N TRP A 119 -7.74 -9.65 -12.30
CA TRP A 119 -7.39 -9.46 -10.89
C TRP A 119 -6.44 -10.55 -10.39
N GLN A 120 -6.65 -11.79 -10.82
CA GLN A 120 -5.81 -12.90 -10.40
C GLN A 120 -4.39 -12.77 -10.94
N GLU A 121 -4.24 -12.32 -12.17
CA GLU A 121 -2.93 -12.01 -12.76
C GLU A 121 -2.22 -10.93 -11.95
N HIS A 122 -2.94 -9.88 -11.58
CA HIS A 122 -2.40 -8.81 -10.74
C HIS A 122 -1.92 -9.37 -9.39
N CYS A 123 -2.73 -10.19 -8.72
CA CYS A 123 -2.33 -10.80 -7.44
C CYS A 123 -1.05 -11.63 -7.59
N GLN A 124 -0.92 -12.37 -8.69
CA GLN A 124 0.29 -13.14 -8.99
C GLN A 124 1.49 -12.23 -9.21
N ASN A 125 1.30 -11.09 -9.87
CA ASN A 125 2.37 -10.09 -10.07
C ASN A 125 2.84 -9.53 -8.73
N VAL A 126 1.91 -9.23 -7.82
CA VAL A 126 2.23 -8.72 -6.48
C VAL A 126 3.05 -9.75 -5.70
N GLU A 127 2.56 -10.98 -5.63
CA GLU A 127 3.24 -12.06 -4.93
C GLU A 127 4.61 -12.34 -5.53
N GLY A 128 4.72 -12.36 -6.85
CA GLY A 128 5.97 -12.62 -7.55
C GLY A 128 7.01 -11.52 -7.39
N SER A 129 6.61 -10.32 -6.95
CA SER A 129 7.53 -9.20 -6.73
C SER A 129 8.23 -9.27 -5.37
N MET A 130 7.78 -10.14 -4.53
CA MET A 130 8.25 -10.30 -3.17
C MET A 130 9.09 -11.58 -3.04
#